data_6a59251cde48303e00d409e5994e1ee4
#
_entry.id   6a59251cde48303e00d409e5994e1ee4
#
_cell.length_a   1.000
_cell.length_b   1.000
_cell.length_c   1.000
_cell.angle_alpha   90.00
_cell.angle_beta   90.00
_cell.angle_gamma   90.00
#
_symmetry.space_group_name_H-M   'P 1'
#
loop_
_entity.id
_entity.type
_entity.pdbx_description
1 polymer ?
#
loop_
_entity_poly.entity_id
_entity_poly.type
_entity_poly.pdbx_seq_one_letter_code
_entity_poly.pdbx_strand_id
1 'polypeptide(L)'
;MRVNKIIFLSVAFLALASSCVKEEFQEDATQTQSPEKAILKSLLAGRETKWTADDLDIPTLNGEWYEIRTANELAYLLEFGSTKGEKYRLMANIDVSESSIVDKFSGEIGAEPFENFEFNGNGKTISGLNLPLAAGLFSRVKDSKIYDLTLASTTVGSADNVSNLLGTGAVIGSASGDIEVSNVTVSGCNVYAPCTLGGFVGAVMDGSATFTSCAVSTTNVNGMYLKGVSGWCGGFVGFVGRILEKDTSSSVNVEFTDCDVNGGEVKPYMESDLRTCGQFLGMLIGFDSNEKVTMSGCDVQTAYEGQDAKSQVNPLIGGHKYENGIILVDGRDYNELSVISFNIRVSGNVLSEILDDNSWSRRKSATPAMIKDQCPDIFGVQEALSDQLTYVGDNLPNYSYVGVGREDGTEISKITDSKESGEIMAIFYNTSEIDLLEWGTYWLSETPGKPSISWEADFKRTMTWAKMQMKYSGKKFFYVNTHLDSDSALARKNGLKLILDKIAEKNTDNLPVVLTGDFNIIPTDSVLDEVLGKAEMLDARTTAEETDDLPTFNGFGAADESPRVIDYIYYRGFASCPEYETIVKQYANIQYISDHYPIVARLMF
;
A
#
# COMPACT_ATOMS: atom_id res chain seq x y z
N MET A 1 36.77 -17.83 1.74
CA MET A 1 35.55 -18.15 0.99
C MET A 1 34.34 -17.30 1.40
N ARG A 2 34.13 -16.99 2.68
CA ARG A 2 33.03 -16.13 3.17
C ARG A 2 33.13 -14.66 2.73
N VAL A 3 34.31 -14.08 2.70
CA VAL A 3 34.54 -12.69 2.26
C VAL A 3 34.12 -12.47 0.80
N ASN A 4 34.33 -13.45 -0.08
CA ASN A 4 33.95 -13.32 -1.48
C ASN A 4 32.41 -13.30 -1.72
N LYS A 5 31.61 -13.95 -0.85
CA LYS A 5 30.13 -13.91 -0.96
C LYS A 5 29.58 -12.55 -0.57
N ILE A 6 30.11 -11.93 0.47
CA ILE A 6 29.71 -10.58 0.92
C ILE A 6 30.07 -9.53 -0.14
N ILE A 7 31.25 -9.64 -0.73
CA ILE A 7 31.71 -8.75 -1.80
C ILE A 7 30.83 -8.87 -3.05
N PHE A 8 30.38 -10.09 -3.40
CA PHE A 8 29.50 -10.31 -4.55
C PHE A 8 28.08 -9.75 -4.31
N LEU A 9 27.55 -9.85 -3.09
CA LEU A 9 26.27 -9.25 -2.72
C LEU A 9 26.33 -7.72 -2.76
N SER A 10 27.42 -7.12 -2.25
CA SER A 10 27.59 -5.65 -2.26
C SER A 10 27.70 -5.08 -3.69
N VAL A 11 28.39 -5.78 -4.58
CA VAL A 11 28.53 -5.38 -5.99
C VAL A 11 27.20 -5.56 -6.76
N ALA A 12 26.44 -6.61 -6.44
CA ALA A 12 25.11 -6.84 -7.05
C ALA A 12 24.08 -5.80 -6.59
N PHE A 13 24.16 -5.36 -5.33
CA PHE A 13 23.31 -4.28 -4.80
C PHE A 13 23.56 -2.94 -5.52
N LEU A 14 24.83 -2.62 -5.78
CA LEU A 14 25.22 -1.44 -6.58
C LEU A 14 24.74 -1.54 -8.04
N ALA A 15 24.81 -2.72 -8.66
CA ALA A 15 24.36 -2.92 -10.04
C ALA A 15 22.84 -2.79 -10.18
N LEU A 16 22.05 -3.21 -9.18
CA LEU A 16 20.58 -3.04 -9.17
C LEU A 16 20.17 -1.59 -8.87
N ALA A 17 20.83 -0.92 -7.94
CA ALA A 17 20.61 0.51 -7.70
C ALA A 17 20.88 1.35 -8.95
N SER A 18 21.89 1.01 -9.76
CA SER A 18 22.19 1.68 -11.02
C SER A 18 21.28 1.29 -12.18
N SER A 19 20.64 0.11 -12.17
CA SER A 19 19.71 -0.32 -13.22
C SER A 19 18.34 0.35 -13.18
N CYS A 20 17.95 0.92 -12.04
CA CYS A 20 16.74 1.72 -11.91
C CYS A 20 16.85 3.15 -12.49
N VAL A 21 18.07 3.57 -12.87
CA VAL A 21 18.35 4.88 -13.49
C VAL A 21 18.88 4.65 -14.90
N LYS A 22 17.99 4.35 -15.86
CA LYS A 22 18.29 4.49 -17.28
C LYS A 22 17.77 5.83 -17.76
N GLU A 23 18.57 6.89 -17.51
CA GLU A 23 18.60 8.08 -18.34
C GLU A 23 20.06 8.53 -18.51
N GLU A 24 20.44 8.64 -19.78
CA GLU A 24 21.66 9.11 -20.41
C GLU A 24 22.72 9.79 -19.51
N PHE A 25 23.86 9.12 -19.33
CA PHE A 25 25.11 9.80 -18.97
C PHE A 25 26.17 9.58 -20.07
N GLN A 26 26.60 10.67 -20.69
CA GLN A 26 27.81 10.70 -21.51
C GLN A 26 29.04 10.43 -20.63
N GLU A 27 29.81 9.44 -21.00
CA GLU A 27 31.12 9.15 -20.40
C GLU A 27 32.11 10.29 -20.66
N ASP A 28 32.58 10.92 -19.60
CA ASP A 28 33.78 11.72 -19.62
C ASP A 28 34.96 10.90 -19.05
N ALA A 29 35.83 10.47 -19.96
CA ALA A 29 36.91 9.54 -19.67
C ALA A 29 38.12 10.28 -19.10
N THR A 30 38.19 10.47 -17.79
CA THR A 30 39.45 10.75 -17.09
C THR A 30 39.54 9.89 -15.83
N GLN A 31 40.60 9.10 -15.78
CA GLN A 31 41.05 8.17 -14.76
C GLN A 31 40.68 8.56 -13.32
N THR A 32 39.55 8.07 -12.84
CA THR A 32 39.25 7.94 -11.42
C THR A 32 38.84 6.49 -11.17
N GLN A 33 39.40 5.88 -10.12
CA GLN A 33 39.02 4.51 -9.68
C GLN A 33 37.49 4.43 -9.65
N SER A 34 36.90 3.36 -10.20
CA SER A 34 35.44 3.20 -10.20
C SER A 34 34.90 3.35 -8.77
N PRO A 35 33.74 3.96 -8.59
CA PRO A 35 33.11 4.09 -7.26
C PRO A 35 33.05 2.74 -6.52
N GLU A 36 32.86 1.65 -7.26
CA GLU A 36 32.90 0.26 -6.76
C GLU A 36 34.22 -0.11 -6.09
N LYS A 37 35.38 0.32 -6.66
CA LYS A 37 36.69 0.06 -6.04
C LYS A 37 36.93 0.91 -4.80
N ALA A 38 36.41 2.13 -4.75
CA ALA A 38 36.53 2.99 -3.58
C ALA A 38 35.67 2.46 -2.41
N ILE A 39 34.43 2.03 -2.72
CA ILE A 39 33.52 1.41 -1.76
C ILE A 39 34.08 0.06 -1.28
N LEU A 40 34.57 -0.78 -2.20
CA LEU A 40 35.20 -2.04 -1.87
C LEU A 40 36.45 -1.83 -0.98
N LYS A 41 37.21 -0.78 -1.24
CA LYS A 41 38.41 -0.42 -0.43
C LYS A 41 38.03 0.10 0.96
N SER A 42 36.91 0.82 1.10
CA SER A 42 36.39 1.25 2.41
C SER A 42 35.80 0.09 3.23
N LEU A 43 35.15 -0.87 2.57
CA LEU A 43 34.63 -2.09 3.17
C LEU A 43 35.73 -3.10 3.56
N LEU A 44 36.88 -3.05 2.86
CA LEU A 44 38.04 -3.94 3.06
C LEU A 44 39.19 -3.28 3.82
N ALA A 45 39.14 -1.97 4.07
CA ALA A 45 40.10 -1.32 4.97
C ALA A 45 39.98 -2.01 6.32
N GLY A 46 41.00 -2.79 6.67
CA GLY A 46 41.00 -3.64 7.84
C GLY A 46 40.54 -2.84 9.05
N ARG A 47 39.46 -3.29 9.66
CA ARG A 47 39.00 -2.77 10.94
C ARG A 47 40.00 -3.21 11.97
N GLU A 48 40.84 -2.30 12.42
CA GLU A 48 41.61 -2.50 13.66
C GLU A 48 40.61 -2.37 14.81
N THR A 49 40.27 -3.48 15.47
CA THR A 49 39.52 -3.46 16.72
C THR A 49 40.32 -2.63 17.73
N LYS A 50 39.75 -1.51 18.16
CA LYS A 50 40.38 -0.65 19.18
C LYS A 50 40.36 -1.25 20.60
N TRP A 51 39.54 -2.29 20.77
CA TRP A 51 39.23 -2.87 22.07
C TRP A 51 39.65 -4.33 22.14
N THR A 52 40.29 -4.70 23.26
CA THR A 52 40.52 -6.09 23.62
C THR A 52 39.50 -6.54 24.66
N ALA A 53 39.31 -7.84 24.84
CA ALA A 53 38.41 -8.37 25.88
C ALA A 53 38.80 -7.88 27.30
N ASP A 54 40.04 -7.48 27.51
CA ASP A 54 40.52 -6.96 28.79
C ASP A 54 40.08 -5.49 29.04
N ASP A 55 39.59 -4.78 28.00
CA ASP A 55 39.15 -3.39 28.09
C ASP A 55 37.66 -3.26 28.44
N LEU A 56 36.90 -4.36 28.39
CA LEU A 56 35.45 -4.40 28.56
C LEU A 56 35.06 -5.47 29.57
N ASP A 57 33.97 -5.25 30.31
CA ASP A 57 33.48 -6.22 31.29
C ASP A 57 32.65 -7.29 30.59
N ILE A 58 32.98 -8.56 30.84
CA ILE A 58 32.21 -9.69 30.32
C ILE A 58 30.91 -9.81 31.12
N PRO A 59 29.71 -9.84 30.49
CA PRO A 59 28.47 -10.07 31.21
C PRO A 59 28.47 -11.36 32.00
N THR A 60 27.91 -11.32 33.21
CA THR A 60 27.89 -12.47 34.10
C THR A 60 26.88 -13.52 33.64
N LEU A 61 27.32 -14.77 33.49
CA LEU A 61 26.42 -15.89 33.16
C LEU A 61 25.64 -16.32 34.42
N ASN A 62 24.31 -16.29 34.34
CA ASN A 62 23.38 -16.75 35.36
C ASN A 62 22.35 -17.71 34.77
N GLY A 63 22.50 -19.00 35.03
CA GLY A 63 21.76 -20.04 34.34
C GLY A 63 22.14 -20.12 32.85
N GLU A 64 21.19 -19.89 31.94
CA GLU A 64 21.42 -19.81 30.51
C GLU A 64 21.58 -18.38 29.99
N TRP A 65 21.51 -17.35 30.84
CA TRP A 65 21.49 -15.94 30.47
C TRP A 65 22.79 -15.22 30.90
N TYR A 66 23.38 -14.53 29.94
CA TYR A 66 24.35 -13.48 30.22
C TYR A 66 23.62 -12.20 30.66
N GLU A 67 23.87 -11.73 31.85
CA GLU A 67 23.17 -10.59 32.44
C GLU A 67 23.96 -9.30 32.23
N ILE A 68 23.33 -8.32 31.56
CA ILE A 68 23.91 -7.00 31.26
C ILE A 68 23.36 -5.99 32.25
N ARG A 69 24.21 -5.37 33.04
CA ARG A 69 23.89 -4.38 34.08
C ARG A 69 24.50 -3.02 33.84
N THR A 70 25.55 -2.95 33.03
CA THR A 70 26.35 -1.74 32.80
C THR A 70 26.56 -1.44 31.32
N ALA A 71 26.92 -0.19 31.03
CA ALA A 71 27.29 0.20 29.68
C ALA A 71 28.55 -0.52 29.16
N ASN A 72 29.46 -0.90 30.08
CA ASN A 72 30.69 -1.62 29.73
C ASN A 72 30.40 -3.08 29.30
N GLU A 73 29.47 -3.76 29.98
CA GLU A 73 28.99 -5.09 29.60
C GLU A 73 28.20 -5.05 28.30
N LEU A 74 27.40 -3.98 28.05
CA LEU A 74 26.72 -3.78 26.76
C LEU A 74 27.74 -3.57 25.63
N ALA A 75 28.78 -2.77 25.88
CA ALA A 75 29.85 -2.55 24.90
C ALA A 75 30.57 -3.85 24.54
N TYR A 76 30.79 -4.75 25.50
CA TYR A 76 31.35 -6.08 25.24
C TYR A 76 30.47 -6.86 24.24
N LEU A 77 29.17 -6.95 24.49
CA LEU A 77 28.25 -7.65 23.59
C LEU A 77 28.27 -7.04 22.17
N LEU A 78 28.23 -5.72 22.06
CA LEU A 78 28.18 -5.05 20.76
C LEU A 78 29.51 -5.14 20.00
N GLU A 79 30.66 -5.22 20.70
CA GLU A 79 31.98 -5.36 20.08
C GLU A 79 32.23 -6.79 19.55
N PHE A 80 31.90 -7.80 20.36
CA PHE A 80 32.26 -9.19 20.06
C PHE A 80 31.13 -10.00 19.39
N GLY A 81 29.90 -9.48 19.40
CA GLY A 81 28.74 -10.16 18.82
C GLY A 81 28.36 -11.44 19.56
N SER A 82 27.53 -12.27 18.92
CA SER A 82 27.13 -13.59 19.41
C SER A 82 26.85 -14.53 18.22
N THR A 83 27.52 -15.67 18.17
CA THR A 83 27.37 -16.64 17.08
C THR A 83 27.18 -18.08 17.56
N LYS A 84 27.04 -18.29 18.88
CA LYS A 84 27.01 -19.62 19.51
C LYS A 84 25.69 -19.97 20.19
N GLY A 85 24.64 -19.17 19.94
CA GLY A 85 23.34 -19.39 20.55
C GLY A 85 23.27 -18.86 22.02
N GLU A 86 24.09 -17.88 22.31
CA GLU A 86 24.05 -17.24 23.63
C GLU A 86 22.78 -16.43 23.83
N LYS A 87 22.33 -16.39 25.08
CA LYS A 87 21.17 -15.60 25.52
C LYS A 87 21.61 -14.47 26.41
N TYR A 88 21.17 -13.26 26.08
CA TYR A 88 21.50 -12.06 26.86
C TYR A 88 20.23 -11.39 27.38
N ARG A 89 20.27 -10.85 28.60
CA ARG A 89 19.19 -10.07 29.17
C ARG A 89 19.67 -8.81 29.90
N LEU A 90 18.90 -7.75 29.76
CA LEU A 90 19.14 -6.52 30.51
C LEU A 90 18.62 -6.67 31.94
N MET A 91 19.43 -6.25 32.92
CA MET A 91 19.05 -6.23 34.31
C MET A 91 18.79 -4.81 34.84
N ALA A 92 19.22 -3.79 34.10
CA ALA A 92 19.04 -2.38 34.42
C ALA A 92 18.79 -1.56 33.15
N ASN A 93 18.23 -0.35 33.30
CA ASN A 93 18.31 0.64 32.24
C ASN A 93 19.76 1.08 32.08
N ILE A 94 20.19 1.27 30.81
CA ILE A 94 21.57 1.64 30.50
C ILE A 94 21.52 2.98 29.74
N ASP A 95 21.95 4.04 30.40
CA ASP A 95 22.17 5.35 29.76
C ASP A 95 23.67 5.50 29.50
N VAL A 96 24.02 5.50 28.22
CA VAL A 96 25.41 5.60 27.76
C VAL A 96 25.86 7.06 27.72
N SER A 97 24.96 8.02 27.61
CA SER A 97 25.30 9.45 27.50
C SER A 97 26.04 9.99 28.71
N GLU A 98 25.78 9.43 29.91
CA GLU A 98 26.42 9.78 31.15
C GLU A 98 27.58 8.82 31.52
N SER A 99 27.87 7.84 30.68
CA SER A 99 28.90 6.83 30.97
C SER A 99 30.31 7.34 30.61
N SER A 100 31.28 6.99 31.42
CA SER A 100 32.71 7.23 31.14
C SER A 100 33.23 6.47 29.90
N ILE A 101 32.42 5.57 29.35
CA ILE A 101 32.74 4.78 28.14
C ILE A 101 31.99 5.26 26.88
N VAL A 102 31.33 6.43 26.94
CA VAL A 102 30.60 6.97 25.77
C VAL A 102 31.45 6.99 24.51
N ASP A 103 32.73 7.32 24.62
CA ASP A 103 33.68 7.35 23.51
C ASP A 103 33.96 5.96 22.90
N LYS A 104 33.71 4.88 23.68
CA LYS A 104 33.86 3.50 23.18
C LYS A 104 32.80 3.17 22.14
N PHE A 105 31.59 3.75 22.25
CA PHE A 105 30.52 3.58 21.31
C PHE A 105 30.64 4.47 20.08
N SER A 106 31.51 5.45 20.08
CA SER A 106 31.79 6.30 18.89
C SER A 106 32.74 5.65 17.87
N GLY A 107 33.27 4.45 18.19
CA GLY A 107 34.17 3.67 17.33
C GLY A 107 33.46 2.69 16.39
N GLU A 108 34.13 1.59 16.08
CA GLU A 108 33.69 0.56 15.10
C GLU A 108 32.79 -0.53 15.73
N ILE A 109 32.22 -0.29 16.90
CA ILE A 109 31.31 -1.22 17.59
C ILE A 109 30.13 -1.59 16.69
N GLY A 110 29.74 -2.88 16.69
CA GLY A 110 28.54 -3.37 16.06
C GLY A 110 28.72 -3.93 14.64
N ALA A 111 29.95 -4.26 14.25
CA ALA A 111 30.25 -4.91 12.98
C ALA A 111 30.07 -6.43 12.99
N GLU A 112 30.17 -7.03 14.17
CA GLU A 112 30.10 -8.48 14.31
C GLU A 112 28.68 -9.03 14.16
N PRO A 113 28.52 -10.25 13.62
CA PRO A 113 27.21 -10.86 13.44
C PRO A 113 26.62 -11.38 14.77
N PHE A 114 25.28 -11.38 14.79
CA PHE A 114 24.48 -12.01 15.83
C PHE A 114 23.71 -13.17 15.21
N GLU A 115 24.17 -14.41 15.44
CA GLU A 115 23.57 -15.61 14.85
C GLU A 115 23.08 -16.56 15.95
N ASN A 116 21.87 -17.13 15.78
CA ASN A 116 21.22 -17.98 16.79
C ASN A 116 21.12 -17.30 18.17
N PHE A 117 20.89 -16.02 18.17
CA PHE A 117 21.02 -15.11 19.30
C PHE A 117 19.65 -14.83 19.94
N GLU A 118 19.60 -14.77 21.27
CA GLU A 118 18.39 -14.38 21.98
C GLU A 118 18.69 -13.19 22.89
N PHE A 119 18.00 -12.07 22.67
CA PHE A 119 18.15 -10.85 23.47
C PHE A 119 16.83 -10.45 24.12
N ASN A 120 16.80 -10.47 25.44
CA ASN A 120 15.69 -10.02 26.26
C ASN A 120 16.02 -8.66 26.90
N GLY A 121 15.34 -7.62 26.41
CA GLY A 121 15.43 -6.29 27.03
C GLY A 121 14.83 -6.21 28.44
N ASN A 122 14.01 -7.21 28.84
CA ASN A 122 13.42 -7.34 30.17
C ASN A 122 12.68 -6.04 30.60
N GLY A 123 12.04 -5.37 29.65
CA GLY A 123 11.34 -4.09 29.85
C GLY A 123 12.28 -2.93 30.20
N LYS A 124 13.57 -3.03 29.90
CA LYS A 124 14.55 -1.98 30.16
C LYS A 124 14.83 -1.12 28.94
N THR A 125 15.44 0.03 29.19
CA THR A 125 15.81 1.01 28.18
C THR A 125 17.34 1.04 28.01
N ILE A 126 17.77 1.06 26.73
CA ILE A 126 19.10 1.48 26.30
C ILE A 126 18.96 2.87 25.71
N SER A 127 19.77 3.84 26.15
CA SER A 127 19.69 5.22 25.65
C SER A 127 21.05 5.89 25.49
N GLY A 128 21.09 6.95 24.67
CA GLY A 128 22.25 7.81 24.50
C GLY A 128 23.41 7.20 23.69
N LEU A 129 23.17 6.13 22.94
CA LEU A 129 24.17 5.53 22.05
C LEU A 129 24.49 6.45 20.86
N ASN A 130 25.76 6.52 20.50
CA ASN A 130 26.22 7.10 19.24
C ASN A 130 27.07 6.06 18.49
N LEU A 131 26.51 5.51 17.42
CA LEU A 131 27.07 4.38 16.65
C LEU A 131 27.38 4.80 15.21
N PRO A 132 28.33 5.72 14.96
CA PRO A 132 28.51 6.35 13.65
C PRO A 132 28.97 5.39 12.54
N LEU A 133 29.53 4.23 12.92
CA LEU A 133 30.04 3.22 11.98
C LEU A 133 29.20 1.94 11.97
N ALA A 134 28.24 1.80 12.89
CA ALA A 134 27.37 0.64 12.96
C ALA A 134 26.17 0.75 12.00
N ALA A 135 25.61 -0.39 11.65
CA ALA A 135 24.39 -0.49 10.87
C ALA A 135 23.12 -0.57 11.74
N GLY A 136 23.26 -0.69 13.05
CA GLY A 136 22.19 -0.82 14.02
C GLY A 136 22.75 -1.12 15.41
N LEU A 137 21.87 -1.17 16.42
CA LEU A 137 22.25 -1.75 17.71
C LEU A 137 22.83 -3.17 17.49
N PHE A 138 22.16 -3.94 16.65
CA PHE A 138 22.63 -5.23 16.13
C PHE A 138 22.83 -5.11 14.62
N SER A 139 24.06 -5.00 14.17
CA SER A 139 24.36 -4.67 12.76
C SER A 139 23.92 -5.75 11.77
N ARG A 140 24.09 -7.04 12.12
CA ARG A 140 23.67 -8.18 11.32
C ARG A 140 23.08 -9.26 12.20
N VAL A 141 21.83 -9.62 11.96
CA VAL A 141 21.10 -10.59 12.77
C VAL A 141 20.65 -11.77 11.90
N LYS A 142 20.86 -12.99 12.41
CA LYS A 142 20.44 -14.19 11.73
C LYS A 142 19.91 -15.24 12.72
N ASP A 143 18.77 -15.88 12.37
CA ASP A 143 18.17 -16.97 13.16
C ASP A 143 18.04 -16.58 14.66
N SER A 144 17.41 -15.45 14.99
CA SER A 144 17.55 -14.81 16.29
C SER A 144 16.24 -14.20 16.81
N LYS A 145 16.20 -13.97 18.14
CA LYS A 145 15.05 -13.37 18.85
C LYS A 145 15.47 -12.13 19.63
N ILE A 146 14.65 -11.06 19.51
CA ILE A 146 14.86 -9.79 20.23
C ILE A 146 13.51 -9.35 20.79
N TYR A 147 13.41 -9.12 22.10
CA TYR A 147 12.14 -8.74 22.69
C TYR A 147 12.26 -7.91 23.99
N ASP A 148 11.13 -7.26 24.35
CA ASP A 148 10.96 -6.49 25.59
C ASP A 148 12.00 -5.37 25.78
N LEU A 149 12.31 -4.60 24.73
CA LEU A 149 13.36 -3.58 24.73
C LEU A 149 12.81 -2.20 24.37
N THR A 150 13.30 -1.16 25.04
CA THR A 150 13.22 0.22 24.55
C THR A 150 14.61 0.72 24.15
N LEU A 151 14.76 1.19 22.92
CA LEU A 151 15.94 1.90 22.43
C LEU A 151 15.59 3.38 22.25
N ALA A 152 16.28 4.25 22.99
CA ALA A 152 15.94 5.67 23.02
C ALA A 152 17.14 6.58 22.73
N SER A 153 16.87 7.75 22.13
CA SER A 153 17.87 8.83 21.96
C SER A 153 19.21 8.32 21.40
N THR A 154 19.14 7.41 20.42
CA THR A 154 20.28 6.74 19.80
C THR A 154 20.52 7.27 18.40
N THR A 155 21.78 7.47 18.03
CA THR A 155 22.18 7.80 16.65
C THR A 155 22.91 6.62 16.04
N VAL A 156 22.47 6.16 14.87
CA VAL A 156 23.09 5.07 14.09
C VAL A 156 23.49 5.60 12.71
N GLY A 157 24.71 5.28 12.31
CA GLY A 157 25.31 5.88 11.12
C GLY A 157 25.76 7.32 11.35
N SER A 158 26.31 7.94 10.33
CA SER A 158 26.85 9.30 10.40
C SER A 158 26.71 10.00 9.06
N ALA A 159 26.45 11.30 9.08
CA ALA A 159 26.40 12.14 7.88
C ALA A 159 27.73 12.15 7.09
N ASP A 160 28.84 11.82 7.74
CA ASP A 160 30.18 11.83 7.15
C ASP A 160 30.69 10.44 6.77
N ASN A 161 29.96 9.36 7.07
CA ASN A 161 30.41 7.99 6.88
C ASN A 161 29.43 7.11 6.09
N VAL A 162 29.85 6.70 4.90
CA VAL A 162 29.08 5.91 3.93
C VAL A 162 29.40 4.41 3.95
N SER A 163 29.74 3.85 5.11
CA SER A 163 30.26 2.47 5.18
C SER A 163 29.20 1.36 5.09
N ASN A 164 27.91 1.63 5.29
CA ASN A 164 26.87 0.61 5.37
C ASN A 164 25.92 0.64 4.17
N LEU A 165 26.10 -0.30 3.25
CA LEU A 165 25.29 -0.41 2.01
C LEU A 165 24.16 -1.45 2.11
N LEU A 166 24.23 -2.43 3.03
CA LEU A 166 23.29 -3.56 3.09
C LEU A 166 22.03 -3.28 3.91
N GLY A 167 22.02 -2.25 4.72
CA GLY A 167 20.89 -1.86 5.54
C GLY A 167 21.32 -1.20 6.83
N THR A 168 20.66 -0.13 7.21
CA THR A 168 20.89 0.58 8.46
C THR A 168 19.55 0.84 9.13
N GLY A 169 19.39 0.38 10.38
CA GLY A 169 18.21 0.58 11.22
C GLY A 169 18.59 0.88 12.65
N ALA A 170 17.71 1.46 13.45
CA ALA A 170 18.04 1.75 14.84
C ALA A 170 18.35 0.47 15.64
N VAL A 171 17.54 -0.58 15.47
CA VAL A 171 17.71 -1.85 16.18
C VAL A 171 18.51 -2.84 15.35
N ILE A 172 18.12 -3.09 14.12
CA ILE A 172 18.72 -4.11 13.24
C ILE A 172 19.19 -3.47 11.95
N GLY A 173 20.46 -3.65 11.60
CA GLY A 173 20.96 -3.24 10.30
C GLY A 173 20.44 -4.12 9.18
N SER A 174 20.75 -5.41 9.21
CA SER A 174 20.24 -6.40 8.27
C SER A 174 19.83 -7.68 8.98
N ALA A 175 18.71 -8.27 8.53
CA ALA A 175 18.12 -9.48 9.06
C ALA A 175 18.10 -10.59 8.01
N SER A 176 18.33 -11.83 8.42
CA SER A 176 18.27 -13.04 7.60
C SER A 176 17.92 -14.29 8.41
N GLY A 177 17.40 -15.34 7.73
CA GLY A 177 16.95 -16.54 8.41
C GLY A 177 15.65 -16.33 9.21
N ASP A 178 15.49 -17.07 10.30
CA ASP A 178 14.30 -16.98 11.15
C ASP A 178 14.47 -15.92 12.23
N ILE A 179 13.75 -14.79 12.09
CA ILE A 179 13.82 -13.63 12.98
C ILE A 179 12.49 -13.43 13.71
N GLU A 180 12.54 -13.36 15.02
CA GLU A 180 11.39 -13.01 15.86
C GLU A 180 11.70 -11.74 16.67
N VAL A 181 10.90 -10.68 16.46
CA VAL A 181 11.03 -9.44 17.25
C VAL A 181 9.69 -9.08 17.86
N SER A 182 9.64 -8.87 19.17
CA SER A 182 8.38 -8.53 19.82
C SER A 182 8.54 -7.54 20.98
N ASN A 183 7.54 -6.66 21.13
CA ASN A 183 7.50 -5.67 22.20
C ASN A 183 8.79 -4.82 22.29
N VAL A 184 9.24 -4.31 21.13
CA VAL A 184 10.42 -3.46 21.04
C VAL A 184 10.01 -2.06 20.57
N THR A 185 10.44 -1.05 21.31
CA THR A 185 10.17 0.37 21.02
C THR A 185 11.45 1.12 20.69
N VAL A 186 11.43 1.84 19.57
CA VAL A 186 12.46 2.81 19.17
C VAL A 186 11.90 4.21 19.37
N SER A 187 12.61 5.09 20.10
CA SER A 187 12.12 6.43 20.42
C SER A 187 13.19 7.50 20.34
N GLY A 188 12.92 8.58 19.61
CA GLY A 188 13.80 9.74 19.53
C GLY A 188 15.18 9.44 18.94
N CYS A 189 15.26 8.49 18.02
CA CYS A 189 16.50 8.06 17.38
C CYS A 189 16.76 8.80 16.06
N ASN A 190 18.02 8.75 15.60
CA ASN A 190 18.41 9.25 14.28
C ASN A 190 19.18 8.15 13.53
N VAL A 191 18.76 7.87 12.30
CA VAL A 191 19.38 6.86 11.43
C VAL A 191 19.92 7.53 10.17
N TYR A 192 21.18 7.28 9.82
CA TYR A 192 21.87 7.87 8.67
C TYR A 192 22.50 6.79 7.82
N ALA A 193 22.17 6.73 6.52
CA ALA A 193 22.89 5.91 5.54
C ALA A 193 22.57 6.33 4.10
N PRO A 194 23.39 5.89 3.11
CA PRO A 194 23.20 6.29 1.71
C PRO A 194 22.24 5.40 0.92
N CYS A 195 21.88 4.22 1.40
CA CYS A 195 21.15 3.23 0.59
C CYS A 195 19.87 2.78 1.25
N THR A 196 19.90 1.75 2.08
CA THR A 196 18.72 1.17 2.72
C THR A 196 18.62 1.60 4.17
N LEU A 197 17.56 2.32 4.50
CA LEU A 197 17.36 2.88 5.83
C LEU A 197 15.98 2.56 6.38
N GLY A 198 15.92 2.08 7.62
CA GLY A 198 14.70 1.94 8.38
C GLY A 198 14.81 2.57 9.76
N GLY A 199 13.71 3.09 10.26
CA GLY A 199 13.65 3.57 11.64
C GLY A 199 13.89 2.46 12.66
N PHE A 200 13.58 1.22 12.29
CA PHE A 200 13.75 0.02 13.11
C PHE A 200 14.75 -0.96 12.48
N VAL A 201 14.49 -1.41 11.25
CA VAL A 201 15.31 -2.38 10.50
C VAL A 201 15.74 -1.78 9.16
N GLY A 202 17.03 -1.87 8.84
CA GLY A 202 17.54 -1.44 7.54
C GLY A 202 17.08 -2.35 6.41
N ALA A 203 17.31 -3.66 6.52
CA ALA A 203 16.94 -4.63 5.49
C ALA A 203 16.55 -6.00 6.06
N VAL A 204 15.56 -6.64 5.45
CA VAL A 204 15.24 -8.07 5.61
C VAL A 204 15.49 -8.76 4.27
N MET A 205 16.48 -9.67 4.21
CA MET A 205 17.03 -10.14 2.94
C MET A 205 16.73 -11.59 2.58
N ASP A 206 16.47 -12.44 3.56
CA ASP A 206 16.07 -13.84 3.35
C ASP A 206 15.39 -14.40 4.61
N GLY A 207 14.72 -15.55 4.45
CA GLY A 207 14.08 -16.29 5.55
C GLY A 207 12.72 -15.75 5.96
N SER A 208 12.38 -15.95 7.23
CA SER A 208 11.12 -15.53 7.82
C SER A 208 11.37 -14.53 8.93
N ALA A 209 10.76 -13.35 8.86
CA ALA A 209 10.87 -12.35 9.91
C ALA A 209 9.48 -11.95 10.44
N THR A 210 9.30 -12.05 11.75
CA THR A 210 8.06 -11.67 12.44
C THR A 210 8.33 -10.52 13.40
N PHE A 211 7.56 -9.46 13.26
CA PHE A 211 7.58 -8.29 14.13
C PHE A 211 6.19 -8.15 14.78
N THR A 212 6.13 -8.16 16.11
CA THR A 212 4.86 -8.09 16.85
C THR A 212 4.92 -7.03 17.92
N SER A 213 3.93 -6.15 17.97
CA SER A 213 3.82 -5.06 18.97
C SER A 213 5.09 -4.21 19.07
N CYS A 214 5.66 -3.86 17.92
CA CYS A 214 6.86 -3.05 17.81
C CYS A 214 6.51 -1.62 17.40
N ALA A 215 7.22 -0.63 17.94
CA ALA A 215 6.93 0.76 17.64
C ALA A 215 8.18 1.58 17.31
N VAL A 216 8.04 2.49 16.36
CA VAL A 216 9.00 3.55 16.08
C VAL A 216 8.33 4.88 16.35
N SER A 217 8.88 5.67 17.26
CA SER A 217 8.33 6.98 17.63
C SER A 217 9.37 8.09 17.54
N THR A 218 8.98 9.26 17.03
CA THR A 218 9.82 10.46 16.96
C THR A 218 11.24 10.21 16.41
N THR A 219 11.38 9.23 15.51
CA THR A 219 12.68 8.79 14.96
C THR A 219 12.87 9.37 13.56
N ASN A 220 14.05 9.89 13.27
CA ASN A 220 14.38 10.48 11.98
C ASN A 220 15.24 9.52 11.16
N VAL A 221 14.78 9.24 9.93
CA VAL A 221 15.46 8.42 8.93
C VAL A 221 16.04 9.36 7.88
N ASN A 222 17.37 9.51 7.85
CA ASN A 222 18.06 10.52 7.05
C ASN A 222 18.88 9.87 5.94
N GLY A 223 18.40 9.97 4.70
CA GLY A 223 19.11 9.55 3.50
C GLY A 223 20.34 10.42 3.23
N MET A 224 21.41 9.80 2.74
CA MET A 224 22.68 10.48 2.45
C MET A 224 23.07 10.32 1.00
N TYR A 225 23.81 11.31 0.47
CA TYR A 225 24.30 11.23 -0.89
C TYR A 225 25.41 10.20 -1.06
N LEU A 226 25.17 9.25 -1.97
CA LEU A 226 26.23 8.43 -2.55
C LEU A 226 26.03 8.37 -4.06
N LYS A 227 27.04 8.81 -4.83
CA LYS A 227 26.95 8.87 -6.29
C LYS A 227 26.62 7.50 -6.89
N GLY A 228 25.53 7.44 -7.65
CA GLY A 228 25.08 6.22 -8.34
C GLY A 228 24.33 5.22 -7.48
N VAL A 229 23.87 5.62 -6.27
CA VAL A 229 23.07 4.79 -5.37
C VAL A 229 21.77 5.51 -5.07
N SER A 230 20.65 4.83 -5.27
CA SER A 230 19.32 5.29 -4.86
C SER A 230 19.05 4.94 -3.40
N GLY A 231 18.45 5.85 -2.65
CA GLY A 231 18.05 5.62 -1.27
C GLY A 231 16.70 4.89 -1.18
N TRP A 232 16.62 3.86 -0.34
CA TRP A 232 15.38 3.19 0.04
C TRP A 232 15.14 3.44 1.52
N CYS A 233 14.14 4.26 1.82
CA CYS A 233 13.90 4.75 3.17
C CYS A 233 12.52 4.34 3.65
N GLY A 234 12.41 3.74 4.83
CA GLY A 234 11.16 3.42 5.48
C GLY A 234 11.14 3.87 6.95
N GLY A 235 9.99 4.31 7.43
CA GLY A 235 9.85 4.68 8.83
C GLY A 235 10.10 3.52 9.78
N PHE A 236 9.76 2.29 9.36
CA PHE A 236 10.05 1.05 10.09
C PHE A 236 11.15 0.25 9.40
N VAL A 237 10.96 -0.19 8.15
CA VAL A 237 11.92 -1.02 7.40
C VAL A 237 12.34 -0.34 6.10
N GLY A 238 13.65 -0.28 5.82
CA GLY A 238 14.18 0.28 4.59
C GLY A 238 13.96 -0.60 3.37
N PHE A 239 14.20 -1.91 3.51
CA PHE A 239 14.12 -2.87 2.41
C PHE A 239 13.65 -4.26 2.89
N VAL A 240 12.78 -4.88 2.09
CA VAL A 240 12.41 -6.30 2.21
C VAL A 240 12.54 -6.96 0.86
N GLY A 241 13.25 -8.07 0.78
CA GLY A 241 13.30 -8.84 -0.44
C GLY A 241 14.67 -9.41 -0.80
N ARG A 242 14.72 -10.02 -1.99
CA ARG A 242 15.94 -10.57 -2.57
C ARG A 242 16.55 -9.60 -3.57
N ILE A 243 17.86 -9.47 -3.53
CA ILE A 243 18.60 -8.56 -4.42
C ILE A 243 18.81 -9.17 -5.81
N LEU A 244 18.82 -10.50 -5.93
CA LEU A 244 19.08 -11.22 -7.18
C LEU A 244 17.95 -12.19 -7.52
N GLU A 245 17.33 -12.02 -8.69
CA GLU A 245 16.29 -12.90 -9.25
C GLU A 245 16.71 -14.39 -9.33
N LYS A 246 17.99 -14.64 -9.47
CA LYS A 246 18.56 -16.00 -9.68
C LYS A 246 18.88 -16.74 -8.39
N ASP A 247 18.75 -16.11 -7.23
CA ASP A 247 18.93 -16.80 -5.96
C ASP A 247 17.61 -17.45 -5.53
N THR A 248 17.34 -18.64 -6.08
CA THR A 248 16.14 -19.42 -5.75
C THR A 248 16.30 -20.27 -4.48
N SER A 249 17.40 -20.10 -3.77
CA SER A 249 17.72 -20.93 -2.58
C SER A 249 17.07 -20.42 -1.30
N SER A 250 16.55 -19.20 -1.30
CA SER A 250 15.89 -18.59 -0.13
C SER A 250 14.63 -17.82 -0.55
N SER A 251 13.60 -17.88 0.25
CA SER A 251 12.40 -17.02 0.14
C SER A 251 12.40 -15.97 1.24
N VAL A 252 11.68 -14.87 1.04
CA VAL A 252 11.53 -13.81 2.04
C VAL A 252 10.07 -13.69 2.44
N ASN A 253 9.79 -14.00 3.71
CA ASN A 253 8.46 -13.84 4.28
C ASN A 253 8.54 -12.91 5.49
N VAL A 254 7.73 -11.86 5.51
CA VAL A 254 7.74 -10.91 6.61
C VAL A 254 6.32 -10.65 7.10
N GLU A 255 6.15 -10.73 8.41
CA GLU A 255 4.90 -10.44 9.08
C GLU A 255 5.08 -9.31 10.09
N PHE A 256 4.22 -8.30 9.98
CA PHE A 256 4.10 -7.20 10.93
C PHE A 256 2.71 -7.26 11.57
N THR A 257 2.65 -7.37 12.90
CA THR A 257 1.40 -7.38 13.65
C THR A 257 1.45 -6.33 14.75
N ASP A 258 0.48 -5.42 14.77
CA ASP A 258 0.41 -4.32 15.75
C ASP A 258 1.72 -3.52 15.82
N CYS A 259 2.27 -3.17 14.65
CA CYS A 259 3.51 -2.43 14.52
C CYS A 259 3.25 -0.99 14.05
N ASP A 260 3.76 -0.01 14.80
CA ASP A 260 3.44 1.39 14.59
C ASP A 260 4.64 2.25 14.24
N VAL A 261 4.40 3.30 13.42
CA VAL A 261 5.34 4.39 13.19
C VAL A 261 4.67 5.72 13.54
N ASN A 262 5.02 6.27 14.70
CA ASN A 262 4.35 7.43 15.29
C ASN A 262 5.29 8.64 15.38
N GLY A 263 5.15 9.59 14.45
CA GLY A 263 5.98 10.80 14.39
C GLY A 263 7.41 10.51 13.90
N GLY A 264 8.25 11.54 13.94
CA GLY A 264 9.56 11.51 13.29
C GLY A 264 9.47 11.86 11.82
N GLU A 265 10.56 11.67 11.09
CA GLU A 265 10.67 12.13 9.72
C GLU A 265 11.48 11.16 8.86
N VAL A 266 10.98 10.87 7.66
CA VAL A 266 11.72 10.14 6.62
C VAL A 266 12.21 11.15 5.57
N LYS A 267 13.53 11.30 5.46
CA LYS A 267 14.19 12.26 4.55
C LYS A 267 15.04 11.51 3.53
N PRO A 268 14.55 11.27 2.30
CA PRO A 268 15.42 10.82 1.23
C PRO A 268 16.40 11.95 0.85
N TYR A 269 17.58 11.59 0.36
CA TYR A 269 18.57 12.60 -0.06
C TYR A 269 18.16 13.34 -1.32
N MET A 270 17.53 12.67 -2.29
CA MET A 270 17.10 13.27 -3.57
C MET A 270 15.59 13.15 -3.75
N GLU A 271 14.98 14.15 -4.37
CA GLU A 271 13.54 14.10 -4.72
C GLU A 271 13.20 12.90 -5.63
N SER A 272 14.15 12.45 -6.46
CA SER A 272 13.98 11.25 -7.30
C SER A 272 13.79 9.97 -6.48
N ASP A 273 14.30 9.93 -5.26
CA ASP A 273 14.24 8.76 -4.37
C ASP A 273 12.92 8.67 -3.61
N LEU A 274 12.06 9.69 -3.69
CA LEU A 274 10.72 9.69 -3.10
C LEU A 274 9.86 8.50 -3.53
N ARG A 275 10.10 7.96 -4.73
CA ARG A 275 9.39 6.79 -5.26
C ARG A 275 9.74 5.47 -4.57
N THR A 276 10.84 5.44 -3.82
CA THR A 276 11.37 4.27 -3.12
C THR A 276 11.40 4.49 -1.60
N CYS A 277 10.67 5.49 -1.13
CA CYS A 277 10.52 5.81 0.28
C CYS A 277 9.06 5.66 0.71
N GLY A 278 8.82 4.99 1.82
CA GLY A 278 7.50 4.79 2.43
C GLY A 278 7.49 5.18 3.89
N GLN A 279 6.32 5.50 4.41
CA GLN A 279 6.19 5.83 5.83
C GLN A 279 6.48 4.64 6.73
N PHE A 280 6.19 3.42 6.27
CA PHE A 280 6.49 2.18 6.97
C PHE A 280 7.61 1.41 6.28
N LEU A 281 7.43 1.01 5.03
CA LEU A 281 8.40 0.26 4.22
C LEU A 281 8.97 1.12 3.08
N GLY A 282 10.28 1.12 2.89
CA GLY A 282 10.93 1.82 1.80
C GLY A 282 10.75 1.10 0.46
N MET A 283 11.33 -0.09 0.31
CA MET A 283 11.29 -0.86 -0.93
C MET A 283 11.01 -2.34 -0.68
N LEU A 284 10.12 -2.93 -1.48
CA LEU A 284 9.85 -4.36 -1.52
C LEU A 284 10.28 -4.95 -2.87
N ILE A 285 10.99 -6.07 -2.86
CA ILE A 285 11.32 -6.83 -4.06
C ILE A 285 11.03 -8.31 -3.82
N GLY A 286 10.07 -8.87 -4.54
CA GLY A 286 9.70 -10.28 -4.46
C GLY A 286 9.61 -10.91 -5.87
N PHE A 287 10.11 -12.14 -6.04
CA PHE A 287 10.22 -12.85 -7.31
C PHE A 287 9.50 -14.18 -7.34
N ASP A 288 8.97 -14.64 -6.20
CA ASP A 288 8.35 -15.95 -6.05
C ASP A 288 6.95 -15.82 -5.46
N SER A 289 5.98 -16.59 -5.97
CA SER A 289 4.60 -16.64 -5.47
C SER A 289 4.47 -17.12 -4.02
N ASN A 290 5.52 -17.74 -3.47
CA ASN A 290 5.56 -18.13 -2.06
C ASN A 290 6.07 -17.01 -1.14
N GLU A 291 6.55 -15.90 -1.69
CA GLU A 291 7.01 -14.77 -0.90
C GLU A 291 5.85 -13.89 -0.49
N LYS A 292 5.80 -13.55 0.79
CA LYS A 292 4.66 -12.85 1.37
C LYS A 292 5.10 -11.77 2.36
N VAL A 293 4.51 -10.61 2.24
CA VAL A 293 4.57 -9.55 3.25
C VAL A 293 3.16 -9.34 3.79
N THR A 294 3.00 -9.48 5.09
CA THR A 294 1.72 -9.30 5.78
C THR A 294 1.84 -8.16 6.79
N MET A 295 0.89 -7.26 6.78
CA MET A 295 0.75 -6.16 7.74
C MET A 295 -0.66 -6.22 8.34
N SER A 296 -0.78 -6.31 9.66
CA SER A 296 -2.07 -6.38 10.36
C SER A 296 -2.05 -5.46 11.57
N GLY A 297 -3.05 -4.59 11.69
CA GLY A 297 -3.17 -3.66 12.82
C GLY A 297 -2.01 -2.65 12.91
N CYS A 298 -1.34 -2.34 11.79
CA CYS A 298 -0.22 -1.42 11.75
C CYS A 298 -0.68 0.00 11.48
N ASP A 299 -0.27 0.97 12.31
CA ASP A 299 -0.59 2.39 12.15
C ASP A 299 0.64 3.23 11.77
N VAL A 300 0.42 4.24 10.92
CA VAL A 300 1.51 5.08 10.41
C VAL A 300 1.13 6.55 10.48
N GLN A 301 1.87 7.31 11.29
CA GLN A 301 1.71 8.76 11.46
C GLN A 301 3.09 9.45 11.37
N THR A 302 3.72 9.37 10.20
CA THR A 302 5.06 9.94 9.96
C THR A 302 4.96 11.22 9.14
N ALA A 303 5.76 12.23 9.46
CA ALA A 303 5.93 13.41 8.65
C ALA A 303 7.04 13.24 7.61
N TYR A 304 6.89 13.90 6.46
CA TYR A 304 7.96 14.08 5.48
C TYR A 304 8.35 15.55 5.41
N GLU A 305 9.64 15.86 5.49
CA GLU A 305 10.12 17.22 5.30
C GLU A 305 10.16 17.59 3.80
N GLY A 306 9.68 18.78 3.45
CA GLY A 306 9.83 19.36 2.11
C GLY A 306 8.74 18.98 1.11
N GLN A 307 7.61 18.46 1.56
CA GLN A 307 6.50 18.17 0.67
C GLN A 307 5.55 19.37 0.53
N ASP A 308 5.58 19.98 -0.64
CA ASP A 308 4.37 20.57 -1.20
C ASP A 308 3.32 19.46 -1.35
N ALA A 309 2.05 19.77 -1.11
CA ALA A 309 0.91 18.85 -1.24
C ALA A 309 0.79 18.13 -2.61
N LYS A 310 1.76 18.30 -3.48
CA LYS A 310 1.87 17.72 -4.82
C LYS A 310 2.89 16.57 -4.94
N SER A 311 3.81 16.41 -4.01
CA SER A 311 4.77 15.31 -4.02
C SER A 311 4.21 14.15 -3.17
N GLN A 312 3.56 13.21 -3.83
CA GLN A 312 2.93 12.07 -3.17
C GLN A 312 3.98 11.01 -2.88
N VAL A 313 4.37 10.91 -1.63
CA VAL A 313 5.05 9.75 -1.09
C VAL A 313 3.98 8.72 -0.74
N ASN A 314 4.19 7.47 -1.13
CA ASN A 314 3.30 6.39 -0.75
C ASN A 314 3.20 6.32 0.78
N PRO A 315 2.02 6.37 1.37
CA PRO A 315 1.90 6.49 2.81
C PRO A 315 2.42 5.25 3.55
N LEU A 316 2.28 4.07 3.00
CA LEU A 316 2.68 2.83 3.66
C LEU A 316 3.96 2.23 3.06
N ILE A 317 3.98 1.95 1.77
CA ILE A 317 5.09 1.29 1.04
C ILE A 317 5.60 2.23 -0.05
N GLY A 318 6.90 2.51 -0.08
CA GLY A 318 7.52 3.43 -1.03
C GLY A 318 7.54 2.90 -2.45
N GLY A 319 8.30 1.85 -2.70
CA GLY A 319 8.38 1.19 -3.97
C GLY A 319 8.19 -0.32 -3.85
N HIS A 320 7.65 -0.95 -4.87
CA HIS A 320 7.60 -2.42 -4.89
C HIS A 320 7.84 -2.97 -6.29
N LYS A 321 8.55 -4.09 -6.35
CA LYS A 321 8.71 -4.97 -7.49
C LYS A 321 8.39 -6.38 -7.01
N TYR A 322 7.12 -6.66 -6.85
CA TYR A 322 6.61 -7.96 -6.39
C TYR A 322 5.92 -8.63 -7.56
N GLU A 323 6.71 -9.32 -8.41
CA GLU A 323 6.23 -9.87 -9.69
C GLU A 323 5.25 -11.03 -9.49
N ASN A 324 5.50 -11.89 -8.50
CA ASN A 324 4.65 -13.03 -8.18
C ASN A 324 4.39 -13.17 -6.67
N GLY A 325 4.91 -12.29 -5.84
CA GLY A 325 4.71 -12.32 -4.39
C GLY A 325 3.40 -11.66 -3.97
N ILE A 326 3.01 -11.87 -2.72
CA ILE A 326 1.75 -11.37 -2.15
C ILE A 326 2.04 -10.32 -1.08
N ILE A 327 1.37 -9.18 -1.17
CA ILE A 327 1.40 -8.14 -0.15
C ILE A 327 -0.02 -7.99 0.42
N LEU A 328 -0.20 -8.34 1.69
CA LEU A 328 -1.47 -8.20 2.39
C LEU A 328 -1.42 -7.08 3.43
N VAL A 329 -2.41 -6.19 3.41
CA VAL A 329 -2.65 -5.21 4.45
C VAL A 329 -4.02 -5.49 5.03
N ASP A 330 -4.09 -5.78 6.33
CA ASP A 330 -5.31 -6.19 7.04
C ASP A 330 -6.09 -7.30 6.34
N GLY A 331 -5.35 -8.26 5.76
CA GLY A 331 -5.89 -9.42 5.07
C GLY A 331 -6.30 -9.20 3.62
N ARG A 332 -6.15 -7.98 3.08
CA ARG A 332 -6.47 -7.64 1.67
C ARG A 332 -5.20 -7.43 0.86
N ASP A 333 -5.26 -7.80 -0.42
CA ASP A 333 -4.13 -7.53 -1.32
C ASP A 333 -3.93 -6.02 -1.49
N TYR A 334 -2.72 -5.57 -1.31
CA TYR A 334 -2.31 -4.17 -1.38
C TYR A 334 -2.53 -3.52 -2.76
N ASN A 335 -2.55 -4.33 -3.81
CA ASN A 335 -2.74 -3.91 -5.20
C ASN A 335 -4.17 -4.14 -5.70
N GLU A 336 -5.07 -4.67 -4.87
CA GLU A 336 -6.46 -4.96 -5.25
C GLU A 336 -7.32 -3.71 -5.16
N LEU A 337 -8.20 -3.54 -6.16
CA LEU A 337 -9.33 -2.61 -6.15
C LEU A 337 -10.63 -3.42 -6.26
N SER A 338 -11.45 -3.41 -5.21
CA SER A 338 -12.78 -4.04 -5.21
C SER A 338 -13.83 -3.04 -5.68
N VAL A 339 -14.53 -3.39 -6.75
CA VAL A 339 -15.49 -2.51 -7.46
C VAL A 339 -16.86 -3.15 -7.50
N ILE A 340 -17.92 -2.39 -7.16
CA ILE A 340 -19.32 -2.82 -7.37
C ILE A 340 -20.03 -1.88 -8.35
N SER A 341 -20.89 -2.44 -9.22
CA SER A 341 -21.94 -1.72 -9.95
C SER A 341 -23.30 -2.19 -9.49
N PHE A 342 -24.21 -1.26 -9.20
CA PHE A 342 -25.52 -1.61 -8.67
C PHE A 342 -26.63 -0.65 -9.06
N ASN A 343 -27.53 -1.07 -9.95
CA ASN A 343 -28.81 -0.41 -10.15
C ASN A 343 -29.72 -0.71 -8.96
N ILE A 344 -29.96 0.29 -8.10
CA ILE A 344 -30.70 0.09 -6.85
C ILE A 344 -32.22 0.18 -7.03
N ARG A 345 -32.69 0.43 -8.23
CA ARG A 345 -34.07 0.72 -8.58
C ARG A 345 -34.64 1.97 -7.90
N VAL A 346 -35.09 2.91 -8.67
CA VAL A 346 -35.69 4.18 -8.20
C VAL A 346 -36.83 3.97 -7.22
N SER A 347 -36.93 4.83 -6.21
CA SER A 347 -38.08 4.83 -5.29
C SER A 347 -39.35 5.35 -5.99
N GLY A 348 -40.46 4.72 -5.71
CA GLY A 348 -41.76 5.08 -6.26
C GLY A 348 -42.34 6.37 -5.71
N ASN A 349 -43.55 6.72 -6.15
CA ASN A 349 -44.35 7.75 -5.47
C ASN A 349 -44.98 7.16 -4.17
N VAL A 350 -45.60 7.99 -3.35
CA VAL A 350 -46.17 7.58 -2.04
C VAL A 350 -47.12 6.39 -2.16
N LEU A 351 -47.93 6.33 -3.24
CA LEU A 351 -48.90 5.26 -3.43
C LEU A 351 -48.20 3.95 -3.83
N SER A 352 -47.23 4.00 -4.74
CA SER A 352 -46.44 2.83 -5.13
C SER A 352 -45.57 2.31 -3.98
N GLU A 353 -44.99 3.19 -3.15
CA GLU A 353 -44.22 2.78 -1.96
C GLU A 353 -45.10 1.99 -0.93
N ILE A 354 -46.42 2.20 -0.92
CA ILE A 354 -47.34 1.48 -0.05
C ILE A 354 -47.83 0.16 -0.67
N LEU A 355 -48.10 0.16 -1.97
CA LEU A 355 -48.76 -0.94 -2.67
C LEU A 355 -47.81 -1.95 -3.30
N ASP A 356 -46.60 -1.55 -3.62
CA ASP A 356 -45.60 -2.42 -4.23
C ASP A 356 -44.82 -3.20 -3.18
N ASP A 357 -44.88 -4.53 -3.29
CA ASP A 357 -44.14 -5.43 -2.41
C ASP A 357 -42.62 -5.30 -2.53
N ASN A 358 -42.13 -4.77 -3.67
CA ASN A 358 -40.73 -4.50 -3.95
C ASN A 358 -40.34 -3.02 -3.78
N SER A 359 -41.18 -2.24 -3.09
CA SER A 359 -40.93 -0.82 -2.85
C SER A 359 -39.59 -0.57 -2.13
N TRP A 360 -38.99 0.60 -2.34
CA TRP A 360 -37.76 1.00 -1.67
C TRP A 360 -37.86 0.93 -0.16
N SER A 361 -38.98 1.39 0.39
CA SER A 361 -39.21 1.38 1.84
C SER A 361 -39.11 -0.02 2.48
N ARG A 362 -39.43 -1.08 1.74
CA ARG A 362 -39.35 -2.47 2.22
C ARG A 362 -37.96 -3.08 2.03
N ARG A 363 -37.24 -2.72 0.95
CA ARG A 363 -35.94 -3.33 0.59
C ARG A 363 -34.71 -2.51 0.98
N LYS A 364 -34.85 -1.25 1.38
CA LYS A 364 -33.75 -0.32 1.63
C LYS A 364 -32.67 -0.80 2.60
N SER A 365 -33.05 -1.62 3.60
CA SER A 365 -32.08 -2.16 4.59
C SER A 365 -31.09 -3.17 3.99
N ALA A 366 -31.44 -3.77 2.86
CA ALA A 366 -30.61 -4.79 2.22
C ALA A 366 -29.38 -4.17 1.53
N THR A 367 -29.50 -2.97 0.94
CA THR A 367 -28.38 -2.31 0.26
C THR A 367 -27.19 -2.06 1.19
N PRO A 368 -27.29 -1.35 2.34
CA PRO A 368 -26.15 -1.19 3.21
C PRO A 368 -25.69 -2.51 3.86
N ALA A 369 -26.58 -3.50 4.03
CA ALA A 369 -26.17 -4.82 4.52
C ALA A 369 -25.28 -5.55 3.51
N MET A 370 -25.62 -5.48 2.21
CA MET A 370 -24.81 -6.02 1.12
C MET A 370 -23.45 -5.32 1.03
N ILE A 371 -23.39 -3.99 1.05
CA ILE A 371 -22.14 -3.24 1.00
C ILE A 371 -21.24 -3.56 2.19
N LYS A 372 -21.80 -3.72 3.40
CA LYS A 372 -21.02 -4.12 4.58
C LYS A 372 -20.47 -5.55 4.51
N ASP A 373 -21.17 -6.46 3.84
CA ASP A 373 -20.72 -7.84 3.63
C ASP A 373 -19.62 -7.90 2.56
N GLN A 374 -19.78 -7.16 1.46
CA GLN A 374 -18.84 -7.15 0.34
C GLN A 374 -17.63 -6.25 0.54
N CYS A 375 -17.75 -5.23 1.39
CA CYS A 375 -16.70 -4.24 1.69
C CYS A 375 -15.96 -3.69 0.46
N PRO A 376 -16.66 -3.20 -0.59
CA PRO A 376 -15.99 -2.69 -1.78
C PRO A 376 -15.22 -1.41 -1.48
N ASP A 377 -14.13 -1.17 -2.20
CA ASP A 377 -13.41 0.12 -2.13
C ASP A 377 -14.22 1.24 -2.75
N ILE A 378 -14.90 0.94 -3.87
CA ILE A 378 -15.69 1.89 -4.64
C ILE A 378 -16.90 1.22 -5.28
N PHE A 379 -18.02 1.92 -5.35
CA PHE A 379 -19.17 1.42 -6.09
C PHE A 379 -19.97 2.52 -6.79
N GLY A 380 -20.47 2.17 -7.98
CA GLY A 380 -21.37 2.99 -8.77
C GLY A 380 -22.83 2.59 -8.54
N VAL A 381 -23.69 3.59 -8.37
CA VAL A 381 -25.14 3.37 -8.17
C VAL A 381 -25.91 4.01 -9.31
N GLN A 382 -26.91 3.30 -9.85
CA GLN A 382 -27.82 3.78 -10.87
C GLN A 382 -29.26 3.83 -10.34
N GLU A 383 -30.11 4.64 -10.95
CA GLU A 383 -31.51 4.93 -10.62
C GLU A 383 -31.75 5.58 -9.22
N ALA A 384 -30.74 5.91 -8.48
CA ALA A 384 -30.91 6.41 -7.14
C ALA A 384 -31.41 7.86 -7.12
N LEU A 385 -32.42 8.13 -6.27
CA LEU A 385 -32.78 9.47 -5.85
C LEU A 385 -31.95 9.92 -4.64
N SER A 386 -31.87 11.21 -4.36
CA SER A 386 -31.06 11.75 -3.26
C SER A 386 -31.46 11.22 -1.88
N ASP A 387 -32.75 10.97 -1.65
CA ASP A 387 -33.24 10.38 -0.41
C ASP A 387 -32.79 8.92 -0.22
N GLN A 388 -32.70 8.13 -1.31
CA GLN A 388 -32.16 6.79 -1.30
C GLN A 388 -30.66 6.82 -0.98
N LEU A 389 -29.90 7.71 -1.64
CA LEU A 389 -28.47 7.88 -1.40
C LEU A 389 -28.16 8.34 0.02
N THR A 390 -28.95 9.27 0.56
CA THR A 390 -28.83 9.71 1.95
C THR A 390 -29.03 8.53 2.91
N TYR A 391 -30.08 7.71 2.70
CA TYR A 391 -30.30 6.52 3.54
C TYR A 391 -29.11 5.54 3.47
N VAL A 392 -28.56 5.28 2.27
CA VAL A 392 -27.41 4.39 2.10
C VAL A 392 -26.20 4.98 2.82
N GLY A 393 -25.88 6.27 2.61
CA GLY A 393 -24.75 6.96 3.23
C GLY A 393 -24.84 7.01 4.76
N ASP A 394 -26.02 7.32 5.32
CA ASP A 394 -26.23 7.34 6.77
C ASP A 394 -25.98 5.97 7.44
N ASN A 395 -26.16 4.87 6.69
CA ASN A 395 -25.91 3.51 7.16
C ASN A 395 -24.51 2.99 6.82
N LEU A 396 -23.67 3.77 6.12
CA LEU A 396 -22.30 3.44 5.70
C LEU A 396 -21.34 4.57 6.10
N PRO A 397 -21.03 4.77 7.39
CA PRO A 397 -20.28 5.93 7.87
C PRO A 397 -18.85 6.03 7.33
N ASN A 398 -18.28 4.92 6.84
CA ASN A 398 -16.93 4.89 6.25
C ASN A 398 -16.95 5.22 4.75
N TYR A 399 -18.13 5.48 4.16
CA TYR A 399 -18.23 5.83 2.74
C TYR A 399 -18.66 7.27 2.57
N SER A 400 -18.05 7.93 1.59
CA SER A 400 -18.52 9.20 1.04
C SER A 400 -18.99 9.00 -0.39
N TYR A 401 -19.75 9.96 -0.93
CA TYR A 401 -20.29 9.83 -2.28
C TYR A 401 -20.43 11.16 -3.00
N VAL A 402 -20.38 11.12 -4.33
CA VAL A 402 -20.50 12.28 -5.21
C VAL A 402 -21.47 11.99 -6.35
N GLY A 403 -22.07 13.04 -6.90
CA GLY A 403 -22.98 13.02 -8.04
C GLY A 403 -23.85 14.25 -8.11
N VAL A 404 -24.60 14.38 -9.21
CA VAL A 404 -25.59 15.45 -9.41
C VAL A 404 -26.91 14.88 -9.91
N GLY A 405 -28.02 15.56 -9.64
CA GLY A 405 -29.32 15.22 -10.20
C GLY A 405 -29.33 15.38 -11.72
N ARG A 406 -29.80 14.38 -12.44
CA ARG A 406 -29.78 14.38 -13.91
C ARG A 406 -30.68 15.43 -14.54
N GLU A 407 -31.73 15.88 -13.82
CA GLU A 407 -32.71 16.80 -14.36
C GLU A 407 -32.25 18.26 -14.34
N ASP A 408 -31.53 18.67 -13.29
CA ASP A 408 -31.16 20.07 -13.02
C ASP A 408 -29.66 20.32 -12.79
N GLY A 409 -28.87 19.27 -12.57
CA GLY A 409 -27.44 19.38 -12.30
C GLY A 409 -27.10 19.79 -10.86
N THR A 410 -28.06 19.73 -9.95
CA THR A 410 -27.84 20.05 -8.55
C THR A 410 -27.01 18.98 -7.87
N GLU A 411 -25.91 19.35 -7.21
CA GLU A 411 -25.10 18.44 -6.40
C GLU A 411 -25.92 17.83 -5.26
N ILE A 412 -25.68 16.55 -4.95
CA ILE A 412 -26.44 15.79 -3.94
C ILE A 412 -26.60 16.55 -2.63
N SER A 413 -25.55 17.16 -2.10
CA SER A 413 -25.57 17.90 -0.84
C SER A 413 -26.45 19.15 -0.83
N LYS A 414 -26.91 19.59 -2.00
CA LYS A 414 -27.72 20.80 -2.21
C LYS A 414 -29.16 20.47 -2.65
N ILE A 415 -29.47 19.19 -2.89
CA ILE A 415 -30.80 18.76 -3.34
C ILE A 415 -31.80 18.93 -2.18
N THR A 416 -32.90 19.64 -2.44
CA THR A 416 -34.00 19.84 -1.51
C THR A 416 -35.25 19.04 -1.88
N ASP A 417 -35.40 18.72 -3.17
CA ASP A 417 -36.43 17.80 -3.68
C ASP A 417 -35.79 16.73 -4.56
N SER A 418 -35.80 15.49 -4.08
CA SER A 418 -35.16 14.36 -4.76
C SER A 418 -35.79 14.04 -6.10
N LYS A 419 -37.09 14.28 -6.27
CA LYS A 419 -37.81 13.97 -7.52
C LYS A 419 -37.63 15.05 -8.58
N GLU A 420 -37.51 16.32 -8.18
CA GLU A 420 -37.26 17.42 -9.12
C GLU A 420 -35.82 17.32 -9.71
N SER A 421 -34.84 16.98 -8.90
CA SER A 421 -33.46 16.78 -9.35
C SER A 421 -33.27 15.46 -10.12
N GLY A 422 -34.15 14.49 -9.91
CA GLY A 422 -34.16 13.21 -10.63
C GLY A 422 -33.07 12.22 -10.15
N GLU A 423 -32.88 11.17 -10.94
CA GLU A 423 -31.89 10.13 -10.65
C GLU A 423 -30.46 10.64 -10.71
N ILE A 424 -29.58 10.00 -9.91
CA ILE A 424 -28.20 10.37 -9.74
C ILE A 424 -27.31 9.15 -10.02
N MET A 425 -26.37 9.30 -10.93
CA MET A 425 -25.32 8.31 -11.15
C MET A 425 -24.22 8.54 -10.10
N ALA A 426 -24.47 8.05 -8.89
CA ALA A 426 -23.60 8.30 -7.76
C ALA A 426 -22.36 7.37 -7.77
N ILE A 427 -21.25 7.89 -7.26
CA ILE A 427 -20.03 7.14 -6.98
C ILE A 427 -19.81 7.19 -5.48
N PHE A 428 -19.86 6.03 -4.81
CA PHE A 428 -19.50 5.85 -3.41
C PHE A 428 -18.07 5.31 -3.32
N TYR A 429 -17.32 5.78 -2.35
CA TYR A 429 -15.96 5.30 -2.08
C TYR A 429 -15.68 5.21 -0.59
N ASN A 430 -14.94 4.18 -0.19
CA ASN A 430 -14.50 3.99 1.20
C ASN A 430 -13.44 5.02 1.57
N THR A 431 -13.75 5.91 2.49
CA THR A 431 -12.87 7.02 2.89
C THR A 431 -11.66 6.58 3.71
N SER A 432 -11.63 5.36 4.24
CA SER A 432 -10.42 4.78 4.83
C SER A 432 -9.43 4.27 3.77
N GLU A 433 -9.91 3.89 2.58
CA GLU A 433 -9.11 3.27 1.52
C GLU A 433 -8.77 4.23 0.37
N ILE A 434 -9.67 5.19 0.08
CA ILE A 434 -9.59 6.02 -1.14
C ILE A 434 -9.66 7.50 -0.82
N ASP A 435 -8.82 8.28 -1.49
CA ASP A 435 -8.90 9.72 -1.61
C ASP A 435 -9.56 10.11 -2.93
N LEU A 436 -10.55 11.00 -2.86
CA LEU A 436 -11.15 11.65 -4.03
C LEU A 436 -10.31 12.86 -4.44
N LEU A 437 -9.72 12.83 -5.64
CA LEU A 437 -8.85 13.90 -6.14
C LEU A 437 -9.62 14.94 -6.97
N GLU A 438 -10.49 14.46 -7.87
CA GLU A 438 -11.29 15.30 -8.78
C GLU A 438 -12.53 14.53 -9.22
N TRP A 439 -13.65 15.20 -9.44
CA TRP A 439 -14.85 14.57 -9.98
C TRP A 439 -15.70 15.54 -10.80
N GLY A 440 -16.66 15.01 -11.54
CA GLY A 440 -17.65 15.78 -12.28
C GLY A 440 -18.68 14.91 -12.97
N THR A 441 -19.67 15.56 -13.59
CA THR A 441 -20.74 14.88 -14.33
C THR A 441 -20.91 15.51 -15.72
N TYR A 442 -21.18 14.67 -16.71
CA TYR A 442 -21.58 15.07 -18.06
C TYR A 442 -22.89 14.42 -18.42
N TRP A 443 -23.71 15.13 -19.20
CA TRP A 443 -24.91 14.58 -19.82
C TRP A 443 -24.54 13.86 -21.12
N LEU A 444 -25.16 12.71 -21.35
CA LEU A 444 -24.97 11.92 -22.57
C LEU A 444 -25.82 12.51 -23.71
N SER A 445 -25.33 13.60 -24.23
CA SER A 445 -26.00 14.41 -25.26
C SER A 445 -25.00 15.20 -26.10
N GLU A 446 -25.49 15.88 -27.15
CA GLU A 446 -24.68 16.81 -27.94
C GLU A 446 -24.25 18.08 -27.18
N THR A 447 -24.83 18.34 -26.01
CA THR A 447 -24.46 19.44 -25.12
C THR A 447 -24.11 18.94 -23.70
N PRO A 448 -23.00 18.21 -23.54
CA PRO A 448 -22.72 17.43 -22.32
C PRO A 448 -22.47 18.28 -21.06
N GLY A 449 -22.19 19.57 -21.19
CA GLY A 449 -21.90 20.44 -20.05
C GLY A 449 -23.12 20.95 -19.28
N LYS A 450 -24.33 20.56 -19.63
CA LYS A 450 -25.59 20.99 -18.98
C LYS A 450 -26.69 19.95 -19.15
N PRO A 451 -27.74 19.97 -18.28
CA PRO A 451 -28.90 19.10 -18.43
C PRO A 451 -29.50 19.18 -19.85
N SER A 452 -29.44 18.07 -20.57
CA SER A 452 -29.87 17.99 -21.96
C SER A 452 -30.14 16.54 -22.39
N ILE A 453 -30.86 16.38 -23.52
CA ILE A 453 -31.25 15.12 -24.12
C ILE A 453 -30.96 15.18 -25.60
N SER A 454 -30.51 14.09 -26.22
CA SER A 454 -30.21 13.97 -27.64
C SER A 454 -30.35 12.53 -28.12
N TRP A 455 -30.19 12.30 -29.43
CA TRP A 455 -30.10 10.98 -30.04
C TRP A 455 -31.33 10.10 -29.82
N GLU A 456 -32.51 10.72 -29.80
CA GLU A 456 -33.80 10.04 -29.60
C GLU A 456 -33.91 9.33 -28.25
N ALA A 457 -33.16 9.79 -27.23
CA ALA A 457 -33.24 9.26 -25.87
C ALA A 457 -34.56 9.68 -25.21
N ASP A 458 -35.14 8.81 -24.39
CA ASP A 458 -36.36 9.10 -23.64
C ASP A 458 -36.07 9.90 -22.36
N PHE A 459 -34.84 9.73 -21.79
CA PHE A 459 -34.45 10.36 -20.55
C PHE A 459 -33.12 11.10 -20.69
N LYS A 460 -32.92 12.14 -19.88
CA LYS A 460 -31.58 12.66 -19.65
C LYS A 460 -30.73 11.59 -18.99
N ARG A 461 -29.63 11.23 -19.61
CA ARG A 461 -28.66 10.27 -19.06
C ARG A 461 -27.35 10.98 -18.77
N THR A 462 -26.65 10.52 -17.74
CA THR A 462 -25.40 11.13 -17.30
C THR A 462 -24.31 10.08 -17.10
N MET A 463 -23.06 10.55 -17.20
CA MET A 463 -21.89 9.87 -16.64
C MET A 463 -21.32 10.71 -15.51
N THR A 464 -21.10 10.12 -14.35
CA THR A 464 -20.31 10.73 -13.28
C THR A 464 -18.93 10.09 -13.30
N TRP A 465 -17.90 10.92 -13.22
CA TRP A 465 -16.51 10.46 -13.24
C TRP A 465 -15.75 10.99 -12.03
N ALA A 466 -14.70 10.26 -11.64
CA ALA A 466 -13.81 10.67 -10.56
C ALA A 466 -12.37 10.20 -10.81
N LYS A 467 -11.40 11.05 -10.46
CA LYS A 467 -10.01 10.64 -10.23
C LYS A 467 -9.84 10.29 -8.77
N MET A 468 -9.35 9.11 -8.53
CA MET A 468 -9.22 8.52 -7.20
C MET A 468 -7.78 8.09 -6.95
N GLN A 469 -7.42 7.98 -5.66
CA GLN A 469 -6.15 7.42 -5.23
C GLN A 469 -6.36 6.45 -4.08
N MET A 470 -5.79 5.25 -4.20
CA MET A 470 -5.68 4.31 -3.09
C MET A 470 -4.75 4.89 -2.04
N LYS A 471 -5.19 4.96 -0.79
CA LYS A 471 -4.41 5.59 0.31
C LYS A 471 -3.14 4.82 0.63
N TYR A 472 -3.21 3.50 0.69
CA TYR A 472 -2.07 2.67 1.06
C TYR A 472 -1.04 2.54 -0.06
N SER A 473 -1.48 2.22 -1.29
CA SER A 473 -0.57 2.00 -2.41
C SER A 473 -0.20 3.27 -3.17
N GLY A 474 -0.92 4.37 -2.95
CA GLY A 474 -0.76 5.59 -3.74
C GLY A 474 -1.16 5.45 -5.21
N LYS A 475 -1.64 4.28 -5.63
CA LYS A 475 -2.10 4.01 -7.00
C LYS A 475 -3.29 4.88 -7.33
N LYS A 476 -3.25 5.51 -8.50
CA LYS A 476 -4.34 6.36 -9.00
C LYS A 476 -5.09 5.67 -10.09
N PHE A 477 -6.40 5.93 -10.15
CA PHE A 477 -7.27 5.42 -11.20
C PHE A 477 -8.37 6.41 -11.56
N PHE A 478 -8.98 6.19 -12.70
CA PHE A 478 -10.11 6.97 -13.22
C PHE A 478 -11.37 6.11 -13.19
N TYR A 479 -12.37 6.54 -12.47
CA TYR A 479 -13.63 5.82 -12.31
C TYR A 479 -14.76 6.53 -13.01
N VAL A 480 -15.64 5.78 -13.67
CA VAL A 480 -16.84 6.29 -14.33
C VAL A 480 -18.04 5.42 -13.97
N ASN A 481 -19.16 6.07 -13.64
CA ASN A 481 -20.45 5.42 -13.45
C ASN A 481 -21.51 6.02 -14.38
N THR A 482 -22.31 5.18 -15.02
CA THR A 482 -23.34 5.61 -15.98
C THR A 482 -24.60 4.74 -15.95
N HIS A 483 -25.67 5.25 -16.52
CA HIS A 483 -26.87 4.48 -16.88
C HIS A 483 -27.30 4.92 -18.29
N LEU A 484 -27.19 4.01 -19.25
CA LEU A 484 -27.53 4.30 -20.64
C LEU A 484 -29.04 4.26 -20.88
N ASP A 485 -29.46 4.79 -22.01
CA ASP A 485 -30.87 4.86 -22.34
C ASP A 485 -31.50 3.48 -22.60
N SER A 486 -32.70 3.25 -22.04
CA SER A 486 -33.41 1.97 -22.14
C SER A 486 -33.94 1.67 -23.57
N ASP A 487 -34.31 2.70 -24.31
CA ASP A 487 -35.07 2.54 -25.55
C ASP A 487 -34.24 2.82 -26.82
N SER A 488 -33.48 3.92 -26.85
CA SER A 488 -32.72 4.33 -28.03
C SER A 488 -31.34 3.66 -28.14
N ALA A 489 -31.21 2.74 -29.11
CA ALA A 489 -29.90 2.17 -29.46
C ALA A 489 -28.91 3.23 -29.99
N LEU A 490 -29.40 4.29 -30.63
CA LEU A 490 -28.58 5.41 -31.09
C LEU A 490 -28.01 6.19 -29.91
N ALA A 491 -28.84 6.45 -28.88
CA ALA A 491 -28.40 7.12 -27.66
C ALA A 491 -27.38 6.28 -26.88
N ARG A 492 -27.59 4.96 -26.76
CA ARG A 492 -26.60 4.04 -26.14
C ARG A 492 -25.25 4.08 -26.84
N LYS A 493 -25.24 3.92 -28.16
CA LYS A 493 -24.01 3.94 -28.97
C LYS A 493 -23.25 5.28 -28.86
N ASN A 494 -23.97 6.40 -29.04
CA ASN A 494 -23.35 7.73 -28.96
C ASN A 494 -22.96 8.10 -27.53
N GLY A 495 -23.73 7.65 -26.52
CA GLY A 495 -23.43 7.80 -25.13
C GLY A 495 -22.09 7.12 -24.76
N LEU A 496 -21.88 5.85 -25.19
CA LEU A 496 -20.61 5.15 -24.98
C LEU A 496 -19.43 5.86 -25.64
N LYS A 497 -19.59 6.36 -26.86
CA LYS A 497 -18.54 7.14 -27.54
C LYS A 497 -18.19 8.41 -26.77
N LEU A 498 -19.23 9.17 -26.35
CA LEU A 498 -19.01 10.38 -25.56
C LEU A 498 -18.32 10.08 -24.23
N ILE A 499 -18.66 8.97 -23.57
CA ILE A 499 -17.98 8.52 -22.35
C ILE A 499 -16.47 8.34 -22.61
N LEU A 500 -16.11 7.62 -23.70
CA LEU A 500 -14.70 7.43 -24.05
C LEU A 500 -13.98 8.74 -24.41
N ASP A 501 -14.66 9.64 -25.13
CA ASP A 501 -14.12 10.97 -25.44
C ASP A 501 -13.87 11.79 -24.16
N LYS A 502 -14.78 11.72 -23.18
CA LYS A 502 -14.62 12.41 -21.88
C LYS A 502 -13.57 11.76 -21.00
N ILE A 503 -13.43 10.44 -21.03
CA ILE A 503 -12.30 9.75 -20.40
C ILE A 503 -10.98 10.27 -20.99
N ALA A 504 -10.85 10.31 -22.32
CA ALA A 504 -9.63 10.81 -22.97
C ALA A 504 -9.35 12.29 -22.65
N GLU A 505 -10.40 13.13 -22.57
CA GLU A 505 -10.28 14.56 -22.20
C GLU A 505 -9.81 14.76 -20.75
N LYS A 506 -10.33 13.97 -19.82
CA LYS A 506 -10.12 14.16 -18.37
C LYS A 506 -8.97 13.34 -17.80
N ASN A 507 -8.70 12.17 -18.35
CA ASN A 507 -7.64 11.28 -17.89
C ASN A 507 -6.32 11.57 -18.64
N THR A 508 -5.81 12.79 -18.50
CA THR A 508 -4.57 13.25 -19.16
C THR A 508 -3.33 12.51 -18.65
N ASP A 509 -3.40 11.94 -17.46
CA ASP A 509 -2.31 11.20 -16.81
C ASP A 509 -2.28 9.72 -17.23
N ASN A 510 -3.19 9.32 -18.13
CA ASN A 510 -3.35 7.95 -18.61
C ASN A 510 -3.47 6.90 -17.47
N LEU A 511 -4.24 7.24 -16.44
CA LEU A 511 -4.51 6.36 -15.31
C LEU A 511 -5.30 5.12 -15.75
N PRO A 512 -5.20 3.99 -15.04
CA PRO A 512 -6.12 2.88 -15.21
C PRO A 512 -7.58 3.34 -15.10
N VAL A 513 -8.47 2.76 -15.90
CA VAL A 513 -9.87 3.19 -16.02
C VAL A 513 -10.79 2.07 -15.58
N VAL A 514 -11.81 2.41 -14.81
CA VAL A 514 -12.98 1.56 -14.51
C VAL A 514 -14.24 2.26 -15.00
N LEU A 515 -15.08 1.55 -15.73
CA LEU A 515 -16.39 2.02 -16.20
C LEU A 515 -17.48 1.05 -15.73
N THR A 516 -18.35 1.52 -14.85
CA THR A 516 -19.48 0.76 -14.31
C THR A 516 -20.81 1.31 -14.81
N GLY A 517 -21.82 0.47 -14.84
CA GLY A 517 -23.18 0.94 -15.11
C GLY A 517 -24.16 -0.11 -15.58
N ASP A 518 -25.42 0.30 -15.58
CA ASP A 518 -26.48 -0.33 -16.35
C ASP A 518 -26.44 0.22 -17.79
N PHE A 519 -26.01 -0.62 -18.72
CA PHE A 519 -25.87 -0.19 -20.11
C PHE A 519 -27.13 -0.36 -20.93
N ASN A 520 -28.12 -1.10 -20.42
CA ASN A 520 -29.31 -1.50 -21.19
C ASN A 520 -28.96 -2.17 -22.55
N ILE A 521 -27.81 -2.85 -22.60
CA ILE A 521 -27.24 -3.54 -23.75
C ILE A 521 -26.97 -4.99 -23.38
N ILE A 522 -27.42 -5.93 -24.18
CA ILE A 522 -27.12 -7.36 -23.98
C ILE A 522 -25.73 -7.71 -24.54
N PRO A 523 -25.03 -8.76 -24.02
CA PRO A 523 -23.67 -9.08 -24.44
C PRO A 523 -23.49 -9.42 -25.93
N THR A 524 -24.57 -9.82 -26.61
CA THR A 524 -24.55 -10.16 -28.03
C THR A 524 -24.71 -8.95 -28.96
N ASP A 525 -24.91 -7.75 -28.44
CA ASP A 525 -24.99 -6.53 -29.25
C ASP A 525 -23.57 -6.09 -29.65
N SER A 526 -23.37 -5.95 -30.96
CA SER A 526 -22.06 -5.58 -31.53
C SER A 526 -21.54 -4.21 -31.10
N VAL A 527 -22.38 -3.36 -30.53
CA VAL A 527 -21.99 -2.02 -30.10
C VAL A 527 -20.93 -2.05 -28.98
N LEU A 528 -20.95 -3.07 -28.15
CA LEU A 528 -19.94 -3.25 -27.09
C LEU A 528 -18.54 -3.42 -27.70
N ASP A 529 -18.38 -4.33 -28.65
CA ASP A 529 -17.11 -4.54 -29.35
C ASP A 529 -16.73 -3.34 -30.23
N GLU A 530 -17.73 -2.75 -30.94
CA GLU A 530 -17.51 -1.63 -31.85
C GLU A 530 -17.01 -0.37 -31.13
N VAL A 531 -17.42 -0.16 -29.88
CA VAL A 531 -17.09 1.03 -29.10
C VAL A 531 -16.07 0.72 -28.01
N LEU A 532 -16.40 -0.18 -27.10
CA LEU A 532 -15.55 -0.47 -25.93
C LEU A 532 -14.38 -1.40 -26.28
N GLY A 533 -14.64 -2.46 -27.06
CA GLY A 533 -13.58 -3.38 -27.48
C GLY A 533 -12.50 -2.68 -28.31
N LYS A 534 -12.86 -1.78 -29.25
CA LYS A 534 -11.89 -0.99 -30.01
C LYS A 534 -11.11 0.02 -29.17
N ALA A 535 -11.62 0.40 -27.99
CA ALA A 535 -10.94 1.26 -27.02
C ALA A 535 -10.14 0.47 -25.99
N GLU A 536 -9.96 -0.84 -26.22
CA GLU A 536 -9.22 -1.75 -25.33
C GLU A 536 -9.80 -1.81 -23.91
N MET A 537 -11.12 -1.55 -23.78
CA MET A 537 -11.82 -1.76 -22.52
C MET A 537 -12.20 -3.24 -22.41
N LEU A 538 -11.77 -3.87 -21.33
CA LEU A 538 -12.01 -5.29 -21.03
C LEU A 538 -13.26 -5.44 -20.16
N ASP A 539 -14.12 -6.39 -20.48
CA ASP A 539 -15.28 -6.75 -19.65
C ASP A 539 -14.83 -7.68 -18.52
N ALA A 540 -15.00 -7.25 -17.27
CA ALA A 540 -14.60 -8.02 -16.10
C ALA A 540 -15.23 -9.42 -16.09
N ARG A 541 -16.51 -9.54 -16.45
CA ARG A 541 -17.22 -10.82 -16.49
C ARG A 541 -16.58 -11.84 -17.44
N THR A 542 -16.03 -11.40 -18.57
CA THR A 542 -15.46 -12.29 -19.58
C THR A 542 -13.95 -12.50 -19.44
N THR A 543 -13.27 -11.69 -18.66
CA THR A 543 -11.82 -11.70 -18.50
C THR A 543 -11.35 -12.12 -17.10
N ALA A 544 -12.28 -12.21 -16.13
CA ALA A 544 -11.94 -12.67 -14.79
C ALA A 544 -11.48 -14.15 -14.81
N GLU A 545 -10.54 -14.46 -13.92
CA GLU A 545 -10.05 -15.84 -13.72
C GLU A 545 -11.15 -16.70 -13.09
N GLU A 546 -11.89 -16.13 -12.11
CA GLU A 546 -13.10 -16.71 -11.53
C GLU A 546 -14.30 -15.85 -11.90
N THR A 547 -15.34 -16.45 -12.51
CA THR A 547 -16.52 -15.75 -12.99
C THR A 547 -17.77 -16.62 -12.93
N ASP A 548 -18.94 -16.00 -13.09
CA ASP A 548 -20.23 -16.69 -13.20
C ASP A 548 -20.98 -16.35 -14.50
N ASP A 549 -22.05 -17.13 -14.77
CA ASP A 549 -22.94 -16.95 -15.92
C ASP A 549 -24.32 -16.42 -15.53
N LEU A 550 -24.46 -15.85 -14.34
CA LEU A 550 -25.75 -15.40 -13.82
C LEU A 550 -26.22 -14.11 -14.51
N PRO A 551 -27.55 -13.92 -14.68
CA PRO A 551 -28.09 -12.66 -15.18
C PRO A 551 -27.91 -11.54 -14.15
N THR A 552 -27.72 -10.29 -14.63
CA THR A 552 -27.66 -9.12 -13.74
C THR A 552 -29.04 -8.49 -13.51
N PHE A 553 -29.94 -8.54 -14.50
CA PHE A 553 -31.34 -8.14 -14.35
C PHE A 553 -32.21 -9.34 -14.00
N ASN A 554 -33.00 -9.24 -12.94
CA ASN A 554 -33.86 -10.30 -12.40
C ASN A 554 -35.37 -9.96 -12.44
N GLY A 555 -35.75 -8.68 -12.66
CA GLY A 555 -37.15 -8.22 -12.73
C GLY A 555 -37.98 -8.55 -11.49
N PHE A 556 -37.37 -8.63 -10.31
CA PHE A 556 -37.99 -9.12 -9.06
C PHE A 556 -38.59 -10.53 -9.15
N GLY A 557 -38.10 -11.34 -10.09
CA GLY A 557 -38.62 -12.68 -10.35
C GLY A 557 -40.01 -12.72 -11.00
N ALA A 558 -40.45 -11.61 -11.63
CA ALA A 558 -41.73 -11.53 -12.34
C ALA A 558 -41.73 -12.46 -13.57
N ALA A 559 -42.81 -13.17 -13.80
CA ALA A 559 -42.91 -14.20 -14.86
C ALA A 559 -42.85 -13.65 -16.30
N ASP A 560 -43.16 -12.37 -16.48
CA ASP A 560 -43.14 -11.64 -17.75
C ASP A 560 -41.78 -10.94 -17.98
N GLU A 561 -40.86 -10.94 -17.03
CA GLU A 561 -39.53 -10.38 -17.16
C GLU A 561 -38.49 -11.48 -17.43
N SER A 562 -37.74 -11.34 -18.51
CA SER A 562 -36.68 -12.30 -18.86
C SER A 562 -35.36 -11.88 -18.22
N PRO A 563 -34.76 -12.73 -17.38
CA PRO A 563 -33.43 -12.46 -16.84
C PRO A 563 -32.38 -12.28 -17.95
N ARG A 564 -31.53 -11.27 -17.85
CA ARG A 564 -30.51 -10.92 -18.84
C ARG A 564 -29.34 -10.18 -18.21
N VAL A 565 -28.23 -10.14 -18.90
CA VAL A 565 -27.05 -9.34 -18.52
C VAL A 565 -27.16 -7.98 -19.19
N ILE A 566 -27.18 -6.90 -18.41
CA ILE A 566 -27.22 -5.51 -18.88
C ILE A 566 -26.39 -4.57 -17.99
N ASP A 567 -25.89 -5.05 -16.85
CA ASP A 567 -24.98 -4.33 -15.96
C ASP A 567 -23.55 -4.81 -16.20
N TYR A 568 -22.60 -3.87 -16.19
CA TYR A 568 -21.22 -4.15 -16.56
C TYR A 568 -20.22 -3.43 -15.66
N ILE A 569 -19.04 -4.06 -15.53
CA ILE A 569 -17.80 -3.47 -15.07
C ILE A 569 -16.77 -3.66 -16.18
N TYR A 570 -16.45 -2.59 -16.89
CA TYR A 570 -15.36 -2.55 -17.86
C TYR A 570 -14.13 -1.92 -17.24
N TYR A 571 -12.94 -2.40 -17.63
CA TYR A 571 -11.69 -1.85 -17.13
C TYR A 571 -10.61 -1.78 -18.21
N ARG A 572 -9.58 -0.96 -17.98
CA ARG A 572 -8.39 -0.84 -18.83
C ARG A 572 -7.21 -0.36 -18.00
N GLY A 573 -6.00 -0.88 -18.29
CA GLY A 573 -4.75 -0.45 -17.62
C GLY A 573 -4.52 -1.08 -16.25
N PHE A 574 -5.33 -2.06 -15.85
CA PHE A 574 -5.08 -2.95 -14.74
C PHE A 574 -4.35 -4.21 -15.23
N ALA A 575 -3.61 -4.88 -14.35
CA ALA A 575 -2.83 -6.05 -14.68
C ALA A 575 -3.71 -7.30 -14.93
N SER A 576 -4.74 -7.51 -14.10
CA SER A 576 -5.68 -8.63 -14.21
C SER A 576 -7.00 -8.33 -13.51
N CYS A 577 -7.97 -9.24 -13.69
CA CYS A 577 -9.22 -9.33 -12.94
C CYS A 577 -9.31 -10.74 -12.36
N PRO A 578 -8.89 -10.97 -11.10
CA PRO A 578 -8.98 -12.29 -10.47
C PRO A 578 -10.39 -12.81 -10.33
N GLU A 579 -11.35 -11.96 -10.00
CA GLU A 579 -12.72 -12.38 -9.66
C GLU A 579 -13.77 -11.43 -10.22
N TYR A 580 -14.86 -12.01 -10.71
CA TYR A 580 -16.13 -11.36 -10.99
C TYR A 580 -17.27 -12.20 -10.42
N GLU A 581 -18.21 -11.58 -9.70
CA GLU A 581 -19.37 -12.25 -9.12
C GLU A 581 -20.64 -11.42 -9.33
N THR A 582 -21.74 -12.12 -9.66
CA THR A 582 -23.09 -11.57 -9.61
C THR A 582 -23.71 -11.90 -8.24
N ILE A 583 -23.94 -10.89 -7.41
CA ILE A 583 -24.33 -11.03 -6.02
C ILE A 583 -25.83 -11.39 -5.92
N VAL A 584 -26.13 -12.68 -5.86
CA VAL A 584 -27.51 -13.20 -5.75
C VAL A 584 -27.90 -13.52 -4.30
N LYS A 585 -27.01 -13.33 -3.35
CA LYS A 585 -27.23 -13.55 -1.91
C LYS A 585 -28.34 -12.65 -1.38
N GLN A 586 -29.19 -13.20 -0.50
CA GLN A 586 -30.21 -12.43 0.20
C GLN A 586 -29.62 -11.66 1.37
N TYR A 587 -30.04 -10.41 1.53
CA TYR A 587 -29.62 -9.54 2.64
C TYR A 587 -30.84 -9.03 3.41
N ALA A 588 -30.72 -8.91 4.72
CA ALA A 588 -31.79 -8.44 5.61
C ALA A 588 -33.13 -9.19 5.44
N ASN A 589 -33.07 -10.47 5.07
CA ASN A 589 -34.22 -11.33 4.72
C ASN A 589 -35.04 -10.82 3.52
N ILE A 590 -34.43 -10.03 2.63
CA ILE A 590 -35.04 -9.56 1.40
C ILE A 590 -34.55 -10.44 0.24
N GLN A 591 -35.51 -11.03 -0.49
CA GLN A 591 -35.23 -11.95 -1.59
C GLN A 591 -34.56 -11.23 -2.76
N TYR A 592 -35.09 -10.09 -3.17
CA TYR A 592 -34.55 -9.25 -4.24
C TYR A 592 -34.28 -7.85 -3.68
N ILE A 593 -33.01 -7.48 -3.58
CA ILE A 593 -32.62 -6.15 -3.07
C ILE A 593 -32.88 -5.04 -4.10
N SER A 594 -32.98 -5.42 -5.38
CA SER A 594 -33.40 -4.62 -6.55
C SER A 594 -33.92 -5.57 -7.63
N ASP A 595 -34.52 -5.04 -8.71
CA ASP A 595 -34.77 -5.78 -9.95
C ASP A 595 -33.47 -6.08 -10.74
N HIS A 596 -32.34 -5.56 -10.26
CA HIS A 596 -31.00 -5.95 -10.67
C HIS A 596 -30.27 -6.63 -9.52
N TYR A 597 -29.35 -7.55 -9.86
CA TYR A 597 -28.35 -8.04 -8.92
C TYR A 597 -27.13 -7.12 -8.99
N PRO A 598 -26.53 -6.76 -7.84
CA PRO A 598 -25.22 -6.10 -7.85
C PRO A 598 -24.17 -7.01 -8.46
N ILE A 599 -23.20 -6.43 -9.13
CA ILE A 599 -22.03 -7.15 -9.65
C ILE A 599 -20.76 -6.59 -9.01
N VAL A 600 -19.85 -7.48 -8.69
CA VAL A 600 -18.54 -7.13 -8.11
C VAL A 600 -17.41 -7.62 -8.99
N ALA A 601 -16.34 -6.86 -9.08
CA ALA A 601 -15.08 -7.29 -9.67
C ALA A 601 -13.90 -6.88 -8.80
N ARG A 602 -12.88 -7.74 -8.75
CA ARG A 602 -11.59 -7.46 -8.14
C ARG A 602 -10.57 -7.19 -9.24
N LEU A 603 -9.94 -6.03 -9.20
CA LEU A 603 -9.00 -5.58 -10.23
C LEU A 603 -7.62 -5.41 -9.61
N MET A 604 -6.59 -5.97 -10.23
CA MET A 604 -5.20 -5.84 -9.78
C MET A 604 -4.48 -4.73 -10.56
N PHE A 605 -3.83 -3.80 -9.83
CA PHE A 605 -3.05 -2.72 -10.43
C PHE A 605 -1.75 -3.18 -11.07
#